data_5a3551ec3800675196c8e263764e4a89
#
_entry.id   5a3551ec3800675196c8e263764e4a89
#
_cell.length_a   1.000
_cell.length_b   1.000
_cell.length_c   1.000
_cell.angle_alpha   90.00
_cell.angle_beta   90.00
_cell.angle_gamma   90.00
#
_symmetry.space_group_name_H-M   'P 1'
#
loop_
_entity.id
_entity.type
_entity.pdbx_description
1 polymer ?
#
loop_
_entity_poly.entity_id
_entity_poly.type
_entity_poly.pdbx_seq_one_letter_code
_entity_poly.pdbx_strand_id
1 'polypeptide(L)'
;MSNSSSITQFLLLAFTDTRELQLLHFWLFLGIYLAALLGNGLIITTIAWDQHLHTPMYFFLLNLALLDLGCISTTVPSSIANSLWDTRAISYAGCAAQVFFFLFCATAEYSLLTIMSYDRYIAICKPLHYGTLLGSRACVHMAAAAWATGFLNALLHTVNTFSLPLCKGNALDQFFCEIPQILKLSCSHSYLRELGLLVFSLLIGFGCFVFIMLSYVHIFRALLRIPSEQGRHKAFSTCLPHLAVVSLFVGTGTFASLKPPSIYCPSPHLVMAVLYSVVPPAVNPLIYSMRNQDLKNAVGKLFRSLSDLFKHESSFSFYPFLHPPPLGRGN
;
A
#
# COMPACT_ATOMS: atom_id res chain seq x y z
N MET A 1 -6.98 38.11 25.84
CA MET A 1 -7.93 37.31 25.04
C MET A 1 -7.26 37.16 23.68
N SER A 2 -6.52 36.06 23.48
CA SER A 2 -5.94 35.73 22.18
C SER A 2 -7.05 35.19 21.28
N ASN A 3 -7.28 35.88 20.16
CA ASN A 3 -8.13 35.36 19.09
C ASN A 3 -7.66 33.96 18.72
N SER A 4 -8.37 32.95 19.11
CA SER A 4 -8.20 31.60 18.60
C SER A 4 -8.76 31.61 17.17
N SER A 5 -7.95 32.07 16.22
CA SER A 5 -8.25 31.85 14.81
C SER A 5 -8.24 30.34 14.59
N SER A 6 -9.41 29.77 14.29
CA SER A 6 -9.52 28.35 13.95
C SER A 6 -8.59 28.09 12.75
N ILE A 7 -7.68 27.14 12.88
CA ILE A 7 -6.79 26.74 11.79
C ILE A 7 -7.67 26.13 10.69
N THR A 8 -7.73 26.78 9.54
CA THR A 8 -8.51 26.33 8.38
C THR A 8 -7.68 25.53 7.39
N GLN A 9 -6.35 25.70 7.44
CA GLN A 9 -5.39 25.04 6.54
C GLN A 9 -4.04 24.81 7.21
N PHE A 10 -3.34 23.75 6.76
CA PHE A 10 -1.97 23.47 7.12
C PHE A 10 -1.03 23.79 5.96
N LEU A 11 0.22 24.07 6.27
CA LEU A 11 1.30 24.30 5.29
C LEU A 11 2.26 23.11 5.35
N LEU A 12 2.33 22.36 4.27
CA LEU A 12 3.24 21.23 4.12
C LEU A 12 4.65 21.70 3.73
N LEU A 13 5.65 20.91 4.09
CA LEU A 13 7.03 21.18 3.71
C LEU A 13 7.23 20.88 2.22
N ALA A 14 7.89 21.80 1.50
CA ALA A 14 8.35 21.55 0.14
C ALA A 14 9.61 20.66 0.15
N PHE A 15 9.77 19.82 -0.87
CA PHE A 15 10.99 19.02 -1.04
C PHE A 15 12.21 19.91 -1.34
N THR A 16 11.99 21.04 -2.02
CA THR A 16 13.04 21.99 -2.42
C THR A 16 12.43 23.34 -2.77
N ASP A 17 13.27 24.38 -2.70
CA ASP A 17 12.89 25.74 -3.07
C ASP A 17 13.27 26.09 -4.52
N THR A 18 14.05 25.25 -5.22
CA THR A 18 14.44 25.50 -6.61
C THR A 18 13.47 24.86 -7.59
N ARG A 19 13.04 25.64 -8.61
CA ARG A 19 12.05 25.18 -9.59
C ARG A 19 12.49 23.94 -10.37
N GLU A 20 13.76 23.84 -10.71
CA GLU A 20 14.32 22.70 -11.43
C GLU A 20 14.17 21.39 -10.63
N LEU A 21 14.49 21.43 -9.34
CA LEU A 21 14.33 20.27 -8.46
C LEU A 21 12.85 19.97 -8.16
N GLN A 22 11.98 20.98 -8.10
CA GLN A 22 10.52 20.75 -7.98
C GLN A 22 9.99 19.96 -9.18
N LEU A 23 10.39 20.32 -10.40
CA LEU A 23 10.02 19.61 -11.61
C LEU A 23 10.61 18.19 -11.66
N LEU A 24 11.85 17.99 -11.17
CA LEU A 24 12.43 16.66 -11.03
C LEU A 24 11.61 15.80 -10.07
N HIS A 25 11.22 16.32 -8.90
CA HIS A 25 10.37 15.60 -7.96
C HIS A 25 8.99 15.31 -8.54
N PHE A 26 8.40 16.25 -9.28
CA PHE A 26 7.15 16.04 -9.98
C PHE A 26 7.21 14.81 -10.91
N TRP A 27 8.20 14.73 -11.79
CA TRP A 27 8.35 13.61 -12.72
C TRP A 27 8.67 12.30 -12.01
N LEU A 28 9.49 12.35 -10.96
CA LEU A 28 9.82 11.19 -10.14
C LEU A 28 8.59 10.61 -9.45
N PHE A 29 7.82 11.44 -8.75
CA PHE A 29 6.59 11.00 -8.06
C PHE A 29 5.53 10.55 -9.04
N LEU A 30 5.36 11.22 -10.18
CA LEU A 30 4.45 10.80 -11.22
C LEU A 30 4.83 9.42 -11.78
N GLY A 31 6.11 9.21 -12.08
CA GLY A 31 6.62 7.92 -12.56
C GLY A 31 6.39 6.79 -11.56
N ILE A 32 6.72 7.01 -10.29
CA ILE A 32 6.49 6.02 -9.22
C ILE A 32 4.99 5.73 -9.05
N TYR A 33 4.15 6.76 -9.06
CA TYR A 33 2.70 6.61 -8.93
C TYR A 33 2.10 5.78 -10.06
N LEU A 34 2.45 6.11 -11.31
CA LEU A 34 1.99 5.36 -12.49
C LEU A 34 2.49 3.91 -12.48
N ALA A 35 3.74 3.68 -12.07
CA ALA A 35 4.29 2.33 -11.94
C ALA A 35 3.56 1.52 -10.86
N ALA A 36 3.22 2.13 -9.72
CA ALA A 36 2.45 1.49 -8.67
C ALA A 36 1.01 1.19 -9.10
N LEU A 37 0.34 2.13 -9.78
CA LEU A 37 -1.01 1.91 -10.33
C LEU A 37 -1.01 0.76 -11.33
N LEU A 38 -0.05 0.74 -12.25
CA LEU A 38 0.08 -0.30 -13.26
C LEU A 38 0.38 -1.66 -12.61
N GLY A 39 1.36 -1.73 -11.70
CA GLY A 39 1.78 -2.97 -11.07
C GLY A 39 0.67 -3.60 -10.23
N ASN A 40 0.04 -2.82 -9.34
CA ASN A 40 -1.07 -3.32 -8.52
C ASN A 40 -2.32 -3.61 -9.35
N GLY A 41 -2.63 -2.76 -10.36
CA GLY A 41 -3.72 -2.99 -11.29
C GLY A 41 -3.55 -4.28 -12.09
N LEU A 42 -2.34 -4.60 -12.54
CA LEU A 42 -2.04 -5.88 -13.21
C LEU A 42 -2.24 -7.07 -12.27
N ILE A 43 -1.81 -7.00 -11.01
CA ILE A 43 -2.05 -8.07 -10.02
C ILE A 43 -3.54 -8.30 -9.86
N ILE A 44 -4.31 -7.25 -9.61
CA ILE A 44 -5.76 -7.32 -9.39
C ILE A 44 -6.46 -7.94 -10.60
N THR A 45 -6.18 -7.41 -11.80
CA THR A 45 -6.81 -7.89 -13.05
C THR A 45 -6.45 -9.34 -13.34
N THR A 46 -5.18 -9.71 -13.17
CA THR A 46 -4.70 -11.07 -13.44
C THR A 46 -5.34 -12.08 -12.49
N ILE A 47 -5.41 -11.77 -11.18
CA ILE A 47 -6.02 -12.65 -10.19
C ILE A 47 -7.54 -12.77 -10.44
N ALA A 48 -8.21 -11.68 -10.79
CA ALA A 48 -9.64 -11.71 -11.10
C ALA A 48 -9.96 -12.50 -12.36
N TRP A 49 -9.07 -12.48 -13.37
CA TRP A 49 -9.29 -13.10 -14.67
C TRP A 49 -8.92 -14.59 -14.70
N ASP A 50 -7.80 -15.02 -14.08
CA ASP A 50 -7.31 -16.41 -14.12
C ASP A 50 -7.85 -17.22 -12.93
N GLN A 51 -8.80 -18.12 -13.18
CA GLN A 51 -9.41 -19.00 -12.17
C GLN A 51 -8.40 -19.88 -11.42
N HIS A 52 -7.25 -20.19 -12.03
CA HIS A 52 -6.19 -20.97 -11.38
C HIS A 52 -5.55 -20.21 -10.20
N LEU A 53 -5.71 -18.86 -10.18
CA LEU A 53 -5.23 -18.01 -9.10
C LEU A 53 -6.29 -17.80 -7.99
N HIS A 54 -7.46 -18.47 -8.04
CA HIS A 54 -8.47 -18.34 -7.01
C HIS A 54 -8.17 -19.24 -5.80
N THR A 55 -7.03 -18.97 -5.15
CA THR A 55 -6.60 -19.63 -3.90
C THR A 55 -6.52 -18.61 -2.76
N PRO A 56 -6.52 -19.04 -1.48
CA PRO A 56 -6.43 -18.13 -0.33
C PRO A 56 -5.26 -17.14 -0.43
N MET A 57 -4.09 -17.62 -0.85
CA MET A 57 -2.92 -16.76 -1.03
C MET A 57 -3.15 -15.60 -1.99
N TYR A 58 -3.70 -15.87 -3.18
CA TYR A 58 -3.95 -14.84 -4.18
C TYR A 58 -5.13 -13.95 -3.81
N PHE A 59 -6.12 -14.48 -3.07
CA PHE A 59 -7.18 -13.66 -2.50
C PHE A 59 -6.63 -12.60 -1.54
N PHE A 60 -5.71 -12.95 -0.64
CA PHE A 60 -5.06 -11.99 0.24
C PHE A 60 -4.14 -11.03 -0.53
N LEU A 61 -3.44 -11.53 -1.56
CA LEU A 61 -2.60 -10.69 -2.42
C LEU A 61 -3.42 -9.65 -3.19
N LEU A 62 -4.62 -10.00 -3.66
CA LEU A 62 -5.55 -9.06 -4.30
C LEU A 62 -5.97 -7.95 -3.31
N ASN A 63 -6.33 -8.33 -2.07
CA ASN A 63 -6.66 -7.35 -1.04
C ASN A 63 -5.47 -6.44 -0.70
N LEU A 64 -4.25 -6.98 -0.66
CA LEU A 64 -3.03 -6.22 -0.44
C LEU A 64 -2.82 -5.19 -1.56
N ALA A 65 -2.97 -5.61 -2.83
CA ALA A 65 -2.82 -4.72 -3.98
C ALA A 65 -3.87 -3.58 -3.99
N LEU A 66 -5.10 -3.85 -3.51
CA LEU A 66 -6.12 -2.81 -3.33
C LEU A 66 -5.72 -1.79 -2.26
N LEU A 67 -5.14 -2.23 -1.14
CA LEU A 67 -4.66 -1.34 -0.08
C LEU A 67 -3.44 -0.54 -0.53
N ASP A 68 -2.52 -1.15 -1.28
CA ASP A 68 -1.37 -0.46 -1.90
C ASP A 68 -1.82 0.69 -2.80
N LEU A 69 -2.84 0.46 -3.65
CA LEU A 69 -3.44 1.52 -4.47
C LEU A 69 -4.06 2.64 -3.64
N GLY A 70 -4.76 2.29 -2.55
CA GLY A 70 -5.32 3.25 -1.61
C GLY A 70 -4.23 4.07 -0.92
N CYS A 71 -3.20 3.41 -0.40
CA CYS A 71 -2.10 4.05 0.32
C CYS A 71 -1.34 5.06 -0.55
N ILE A 72 -0.91 4.66 -1.75
CA ILE A 72 -0.14 5.53 -2.64
C ILE A 72 -0.99 6.68 -3.19
N SER A 73 -2.29 6.46 -3.41
CA SER A 73 -3.23 7.50 -3.86
C SER A 73 -3.59 8.52 -2.77
N THR A 74 -3.26 8.22 -1.51
CA THR A 74 -3.47 9.15 -0.40
C THR A 74 -2.33 10.17 -0.29
N THR A 75 -1.09 9.76 -0.54
CA THR A 75 0.10 10.58 -0.28
C THR A 75 0.68 11.25 -1.53
N VAL A 76 0.81 10.51 -2.63
CA VAL A 76 1.56 10.95 -3.81
C VAL A 76 0.85 12.03 -4.64
N PRO A 77 -0.49 12.00 -4.89
CA PRO A 77 -1.13 13.03 -5.71
C PRO A 77 -0.98 14.44 -5.14
N SER A 78 -1.05 14.62 -3.82
CA SER A 78 -0.82 15.92 -3.18
C SER A 78 0.64 16.39 -3.35
N SER A 79 1.60 15.47 -3.30
CA SER A 79 3.02 15.78 -3.52
C SER A 79 3.29 16.17 -4.98
N ILE A 80 2.65 15.50 -5.94
CA ILE A 80 2.71 15.86 -7.36
C ILE A 80 2.14 17.27 -7.57
N ALA A 81 0.96 17.54 -7.01
CA ALA A 81 0.30 18.85 -7.10
C ALA A 81 1.17 19.97 -6.49
N ASN A 82 1.70 19.74 -5.29
CA ASN A 82 2.57 20.70 -4.61
C ASN A 82 3.86 20.98 -5.40
N SER A 83 4.47 19.96 -6.00
CA SER A 83 5.68 20.13 -6.81
C SER A 83 5.42 20.87 -8.12
N LEU A 84 4.22 20.72 -8.70
CA LEU A 84 3.86 21.37 -9.97
C LEU A 84 3.44 22.84 -9.78
N TRP A 85 2.58 23.10 -8.80
CA TRP A 85 1.96 24.42 -8.60
C TRP A 85 2.57 25.24 -7.46
N ASP A 86 3.58 24.70 -6.76
CA ASP A 86 4.19 25.29 -5.56
C ASP A 86 3.16 25.67 -4.46
N THR A 87 2.06 24.90 -4.40
CA THR A 87 1.00 25.07 -3.42
C THR A 87 1.28 24.18 -2.22
N ARG A 88 1.66 24.80 -1.10
CA ARG A 88 1.99 24.06 0.14
C ARG A 88 0.78 23.87 1.06
N ALA A 89 -0.35 24.49 0.71
CA ALA A 89 -1.53 24.52 1.56
C ALA A 89 -2.41 23.26 1.36
N ILE A 90 -2.80 22.64 2.47
CA ILE A 90 -3.83 21.61 2.52
C ILE A 90 -4.93 22.05 3.51
N SER A 91 -6.20 21.87 3.14
CA SER A 91 -7.31 22.18 4.03
C SER A 91 -7.29 21.28 5.28
N TYR A 92 -7.86 21.77 6.38
CA TYR A 92 -8.01 20.99 7.62
C TYR A 92 -8.68 19.64 7.38
N ALA A 93 -9.79 19.62 6.63
CA ALA A 93 -10.50 18.40 6.26
C ALA A 93 -9.68 17.49 5.34
N GLY A 94 -8.94 18.07 4.38
CA GLY A 94 -8.04 17.32 3.51
C GLY A 94 -6.90 16.64 4.28
N CYS A 95 -6.34 17.33 5.26
CA CYS A 95 -5.32 16.78 6.15
C CYS A 95 -5.90 15.63 7.01
N ALA A 96 -7.09 15.80 7.58
CA ALA A 96 -7.76 14.75 8.33
C ALA A 96 -8.07 13.51 7.47
N ALA A 97 -8.55 13.72 6.25
CA ALA A 97 -8.79 12.63 5.29
C ALA A 97 -7.48 11.91 4.93
N GLN A 98 -6.39 12.64 4.72
CA GLN A 98 -5.09 12.04 4.40
C GLN A 98 -4.57 11.19 5.55
N VAL A 99 -4.65 11.65 6.81
CA VAL A 99 -4.28 10.87 8.00
C VAL A 99 -5.17 9.63 8.11
N PHE A 100 -6.47 9.79 7.95
CA PHE A 100 -7.41 8.67 8.04
C PHE A 100 -7.11 7.58 7.02
N PHE A 101 -7.06 7.91 5.74
CA PHE A 101 -6.87 6.92 4.68
C PHE A 101 -5.48 6.28 4.72
N PHE A 102 -4.44 7.04 5.07
CA PHE A 102 -3.10 6.50 5.23
C PHE A 102 -3.05 5.46 6.38
N LEU A 103 -3.55 5.80 7.56
CA LEU A 103 -3.61 4.87 8.70
C LEU A 103 -4.49 3.66 8.43
N PHE A 104 -5.61 3.87 7.76
CA PHE A 104 -6.52 2.81 7.36
C PHE A 104 -5.81 1.78 6.49
N CYS A 105 -5.21 2.23 5.39
CA CYS A 105 -4.50 1.33 4.47
C CYS A 105 -3.31 0.65 5.15
N ALA A 106 -2.46 1.40 5.86
CA ALA A 106 -1.28 0.84 6.51
C ALA A 106 -1.62 -0.20 7.61
N THR A 107 -2.66 0.06 8.42
CA THR A 107 -3.08 -0.89 9.47
C THR A 107 -3.73 -2.13 8.87
N ALA A 108 -4.58 -1.98 7.85
CA ALA A 108 -5.20 -3.10 7.16
C ALA A 108 -4.16 -3.94 6.41
N GLU A 109 -3.18 -3.32 5.75
CA GLU A 109 -2.05 -3.98 5.09
C GLU A 109 -1.25 -4.83 6.09
N TYR A 110 -0.87 -4.27 7.23
CA TYR A 110 -0.13 -5.01 8.26
C TYR A 110 -0.93 -6.19 8.83
N SER A 111 -2.25 -6.02 9.00
CA SER A 111 -3.15 -7.10 9.41
C SER A 111 -3.21 -8.21 8.36
N LEU A 112 -3.28 -7.85 7.06
CA LEU A 112 -3.24 -8.83 5.97
C LEU A 112 -1.90 -9.57 5.91
N LEU A 113 -0.78 -8.89 6.08
CA LEU A 113 0.54 -9.54 6.14
C LEU A 113 0.62 -10.54 7.30
N THR A 114 -0.01 -10.24 8.43
CA THR A 114 -0.11 -11.19 9.55
C THR A 114 -0.94 -12.42 9.17
N ILE A 115 -2.08 -12.24 8.50
CA ILE A 115 -2.91 -13.32 8.00
C ILE A 115 -2.18 -14.15 6.94
N MET A 116 -1.43 -13.51 6.04
CA MET A 116 -0.64 -14.19 5.02
C MET A 116 0.49 -15.03 5.64
N SER A 117 1.08 -14.62 6.76
CA SER A 117 2.04 -15.45 7.48
C SER A 117 1.39 -16.71 8.06
N TYR A 118 0.15 -16.60 8.53
CA TYR A 118 -0.66 -17.73 8.98
C TYR A 118 -1.01 -18.67 7.82
N ASP A 119 -1.43 -18.13 6.67
CA ASP A 119 -1.69 -18.90 5.47
C ASP A 119 -0.46 -19.75 5.06
N ARG A 120 0.73 -19.13 5.03
CA ARG A 120 1.99 -19.85 4.75
C ARG A 120 2.28 -20.92 5.78
N TYR A 121 2.07 -20.64 7.07
CA TYR A 121 2.27 -21.61 8.14
C TYR A 121 1.35 -22.83 7.98
N ILE A 122 0.06 -22.65 7.73
CA ILE A 122 -0.87 -23.75 7.54
C ILE A 122 -0.54 -24.53 6.26
N ALA A 123 -0.24 -23.84 5.14
CA ALA A 123 0.08 -24.49 3.88
C ALA A 123 1.30 -25.41 3.96
N ILE A 124 2.31 -25.05 4.77
CA ILE A 124 3.57 -25.78 4.84
C ILE A 124 3.60 -26.77 6.01
N CYS A 125 3.13 -26.32 7.20
CA CYS A 125 3.24 -27.12 8.42
C CYS A 125 2.03 -28.02 8.70
N LYS A 126 0.85 -27.69 8.13
CA LYS A 126 -0.40 -28.43 8.35
C LYS A 126 -1.20 -28.63 7.06
N PRO A 127 -0.60 -29.15 5.96
CA PRO A 127 -1.24 -29.20 4.63
C PRO A 127 -2.56 -30.01 4.62
N LEU A 128 -2.68 -31.03 5.45
CA LEU A 128 -3.91 -31.85 5.55
C LEU A 128 -5.12 -31.08 6.11
N HIS A 129 -4.89 -30.01 6.86
CA HIS A 129 -5.94 -29.18 7.44
C HIS A 129 -6.15 -27.85 6.68
N TYR A 130 -5.44 -27.65 5.56
CA TYR A 130 -5.47 -26.39 4.83
C TYR A 130 -6.89 -26.01 4.38
N GLY A 131 -7.61 -26.92 3.75
CA GLY A 131 -8.96 -26.66 3.24
C GLY A 131 -10.01 -26.44 4.35
N THR A 132 -9.81 -27.03 5.53
CA THR A 132 -10.72 -26.84 6.68
C THR A 132 -10.47 -25.53 7.41
N LEU A 133 -9.22 -25.10 7.53
CA LEU A 133 -8.82 -23.89 8.26
C LEU A 133 -8.90 -22.63 7.38
N LEU A 134 -8.63 -22.75 6.08
CA LEU A 134 -8.56 -21.66 5.12
C LEU A 134 -9.57 -21.83 3.97
N GLY A 135 -10.78 -22.29 4.31
CA GLY A 135 -11.90 -22.30 3.36
C GLY A 135 -12.33 -20.88 2.98
N SER A 136 -13.04 -20.72 1.85
CA SER A 136 -13.44 -19.41 1.30
C SER A 136 -14.11 -18.50 2.32
N ARG A 137 -15.01 -19.02 3.16
CA ARG A 137 -15.68 -18.24 4.21
C ARG A 137 -14.69 -17.71 5.24
N ALA A 138 -13.74 -18.52 5.68
CA ALA A 138 -12.71 -18.11 6.64
C ALA A 138 -11.83 -17.00 6.06
N CYS A 139 -11.39 -17.11 4.80
CA CYS A 139 -10.60 -16.09 4.11
C CYS A 139 -11.35 -14.76 4.02
N VAL A 140 -12.64 -14.76 3.66
CA VAL A 140 -13.47 -13.55 3.61
C VAL A 140 -13.59 -12.90 4.98
N HIS A 141 -13.84 -13.68 6.05
CA HIS A 141 -13.93 -13.14 7.40
C HIS A 141 -12.60 -12.57 7.88
N MET A 142 -11.47 -13.22 7.59
CA MET A 142 -10.15 -12.70 7.95
C MET A 142 -9.82 -11.41 7.21
N ALA A 143 -10.11 -11.33 5.90
CA ALA A 143 -9.93 -10.10 5.15
C ALA A 143 -10.84 -8.98 5.69
N ALA A 144 -12.12 -9.26 5.91
CA ALA A 144 -13.06 -8.28 6.49
C ALA A 144 -12.61 -7.79 7.87
N ALA A 145 -12.07 -8.67 8.71
CA ALA A 145 -11.50 -8.30 10.00
C ALA A 145 -10.28 -7.38 9.86
N ALA A 146 -9.39 -7.64 8.89
CA ALA A 146 -8.24 -6.77 8.60
C ALA A 146 -8.68 -5.37 8.17
N TRP A 147 -9.66 -5.27 7.25
CA TRP A 147 -10.22 -4.01 6.81
C TRP A 147 -10.92 -3.26 7.95
N ALA A 148 -11.74 -3.96 8.76
CA ALA A 148 -12.42 -3.38 9.91
C ALA A 148 -11.44 -2.87 10.97
N THR A 149 -10.37 -3.61 11.26
CA THR A 149 -9.30 -3.20 12.19
C THR A 149 -8.63 -1.92 11.70
N GLY A 150 -8.28 -1.85 10.41
CA GLY A 150 -7.73 -0.65 9.79
C GLY A 150 -8.66 0.56 9.93
N PHE A 151 -9.95 0.37 9.61
CA PHE A 151 -10.96 1.43 9.71
C PHE A 151 -11.12 1.96 11.13
N LEU A 152 -11.28 1.08 12.11
CA LEU A 152 -11.47 1.47 13.51
C LEU A 152 -10.24 2.17 14.07
N ASN A 153 -9.03 1.65 13.79
CA ASN A 153 -7.78 2.27 14.21
C ASN A 153 -7.62 3.68 13.61
N ALA A 154 -7.85 3.82 12.31
CA ALA A 154 -7.78 5.11 11.63
C ALA A 154 -8.81 6.11 12.17
N LEU A 155 -10.04 5.66 12.43
CA LEU A 155 -11.10 6.50 12.98
C LEU A 155 -10.72 7.02 14.38
N LEU A 156 -10.28 6.14 15.27
CA LEU A 156 -9.88 6.49 16.64
C LEU A 156 -8.75 7.53 16.65
N HIS A 157 -7.71 7.28 15.90
CA HIS A 157 -6.57 8.20 15.83
C HIS A 157 -6.91 9.53 15.17
N THR A 158 -7.67 9.52 14.06
CA THR A 158 -8.04 10.74 13.35
C THR A 158 -8.96 11.62 14.20
N VAL A 159 -10.03 11.05 14.76
CA VAL A 159 -10.96 11.80 15.62
C VAL A 159 -10.24 12.39 16.83
N ASN A 160 -9.38 11.61 17.48
CA ASN A 160 -8.67 12.08 18.65
C ASN A 160 -7.64 13.18 18.30
N THR A 161 -6.84 13.01 17.25
CA THR A 161 -5.83 13.99 16.82
C THR A 161 -6.46 15.32 16.41
N PHE A 162 -7.50 15.27 15.59
CA PHE A 162 -8.16 16.47 15.06
C PHE A 162 -9.17 17.11 16.03
N SER A 163 -9.42 16.52 17.18
CA SER A 163 -10.14 17.15 18.29
C SER A 163 -9.24 18.00 19.19
N LEU A 164 -7.91 17.95 19.03
CA LEU A 164 -6.97 18.69 19.86
C LEU A 164 -6.94 20.17 19.50
N PRO A 165 -6.86 21.09 20.51
CA PRO A 165 -6.64 22.50 20.25
C PRO A 165 -5.22 22.73 19.73
N LEU A 166 -5.11 23.29 18.52
CA LEU A 166 -3.85 23.64 17.88
C LEU A 166 -3.57 25.13 18.05
N CYS A 167 -2.39 25.51 18.56
CA CYS A 167 -2.02 26.90 18.86
C CYS A 167 -0.56 27.25 18.52
N LYS A 168 0.24 26.31 18.06
CA LYS A 168 1.64 26.54 17.74
C LYS A 168 1.89 26.78 16.25
N GLY A 169 0.91 27.36 15.56
CA GLY A 169 0.97 27.57 14.12
C GLY A 169 0.31 26.45 13.32
N ASN A 170 0.54 26.46 11.99
CA ASN A 170 -0.05 25.55 11.03
C ASN A 170 0.95 24.89 10.07
N ALA A 171 2.26 25.09 10.29
CA ALA A 171 3.31 24.52 9.45
C ALA A 171 3.67 23.10 9.91
N LEU A 172 3.71 22.16 8.97
CA LEU A 172 4.09 20.77 9.17
C LEU A 172 5.44 20.51 8.49
N ASP A 173 6.39 19.90 9.22
CA ASP A 173 7.72 19.56 8.70
C ASP A 173 7.70 18.27 7.86
N GLN A 174 6.64 18.07 7.04
CA GLN A 174 6.45 16.91 6.20
C GLN A 174 5.70 17.26 4.91
N PHE A 175 5.87 16.43 3.86
CA PHE A 175 5.20 16.62 2.58
C PHE A 175 3.76 16.10 2.54
N PHE A 176 3.31 15.43 3.60
CA PHE A 176 1.93 15.00 3.82
C PHE A 176 1.59 15.05 5.31
N CYS A 177 0.31 14.94 5.65
CA CYS A 177 -0.15 15.03 7.04
C CYS A 177 0.15 13.75 7.82
N GLU A 178 0.86 13.91 8.93
CA GLU A 178 1.18 12.84 9.88
C GLU A 178 0.79 13.22 11.30
N ILE A 179 0.29 12.25 12.07
CA ILE A 179 -0.09 12.46 13.47
C ILE A 179 1.04 13.10 14.30
N PRO A 180 2.30 12.60 14.28
CA PRO A 180 3.35 13.17 15.10
C PRO A 180 3.62 14.66 14.82
N GLN A 181 3.44 15.11 13.58
CA GLN A 181 3.64 16.51 13.21
C GLN A 181 2.47 17.38 13.70
N ILE A 182 1.23 16.89 13.60
CA ILE A 182 0.04 17.59 14.10
C ILE A 182 0.11 17.72 15.63
N LEU A 183 0.53 16.67 16.34
CA LEU A 183 0.68 16.68 17.79
C LEU A 183 1.70 17.75 18.27
N LYS A 184 2.75 18.05 17.51
CA LYS A 184 3.70 19.13 17.82
C LYS A 184 3.03 20.50 17.88
N LEU A 185 1.96 20.71 17.11
CA LEU A 185 1.18 21.94 17.04
C LEU A 185 0.16 22.09 18.18
N SER A 186 -0.07 21.03 18.95
CA SER A 186 -1.01 21.05 20.09
C SER A 186 -0.47 21.85 21.26
N CYS A 187 -1.37 22.55 21.95
CA CYS A 187 -1.07 23.38 23.13
C CYS A 187 -1.40 22.75 24.45
N SER A 188 -2.19 21.69 24.46
CA SER A 188 -2.68 21.10 25.70
C SER A 188 -1.96 19.80 26.03
N HIS A 189 -1.95 19.44 27.32
CA HIS A 189 -1.54 18.10 27.76
C HIS A 189 -2.45 16.96 27.23
N SER A 190 -3.50 17.31 26.47
CA SER A 190 -4.41 16.35 25.84
C SER A 190 -3.75 15.44 24.81
N TYR A 191 -2.54 15.78 24.35
CA TYR A 191 -1.73 14.87 23.51
C TYR A 191 -1.39 13.54 24.23
N LEU A 192 -1.49 13.49 25.56
CA LEU A 192 -1.26 12.25 26.32
C LEU A 192 -2.26 11.15 25.95
N ARG A 193 -3.51 11.51 25.60
CA ARG A 193 -4.50 10.53 25.13
C ARG A 193 -4.07 9.91 23.81
N GLU A 194 -3.62 10.73 22.86
CA GLU A 194 -3.14 10.24 21.57
C GLU A 194 -1.86 9.42 21.75
N LEU A 195 -0.96 9.84 22.62
CA LEU A 195 0.23 9.07 22.97
C LEU A 195 -0.14 7.69 23.55
N GLY A 196 -1.16 7.61 24.39
CA GLY A 196 -1.70 6.35 24.91
C GLY A 196 -2.25 5.43 23.82
N LEU A 197 -3.02 5.98 22.86
CA LEU A 197 -3.50 5.24 21.70
C LEU A 197 -2.36 4.76 20.79
N LEU A 198 -1.34 5.59 20.56
CA LEU A 198 -0.15 5.22 19.80
C LEU A 198 0.61 4.07 20.45
N VAL A 199 0.83 4.14 21.78
CA VAL A 199 1.48 3.06 22.55
C VAL A 199 0.65 1.77 22.44
N PHE A 200 -0.66 1.85 22.59
CA PHE A 200 -1.55 0.70 22.46
C PHE A 200 -1.49 0.07 21.05
N SER A 201 -1.52 0.88 20.01
CA SER A 201 -1.39 0.43 18.62
C SER A 201 -0.02 -0.20 18.34
N LEU A 202 1.06 0.34 18.92
CA LEU A 202 2.41 -0.23 18.83
C LEU A 202 2.51 -1.59 19.54
N LEU A 203 1.86 -1.76 20.68
CA LEU A 203 1.84 -3.05 21.40
C LEU A 203 1.10 -4.12 20.58
N ILE A 204 -0.04 -3.78 19.96
CA ILE A 204 -0.76 -4.69 19.04
C ILE A 204 0.13 -5.02 17.84
N GLY A 205 0.74 -4.01 17.21
CA GLY A 205 1.65 -4.18 16.09
C GLY A 205 2.84 -5.08 16.43
N PHE A 206 3.40 -4.92 17.61
CA PHE A 206 4.47 -5.78 18.12
C PHE A 206 3.98 -7.24 18.32
N GLY A 207 2.76 -7.43 18.83
CA GLY A 207 2.14 -8.76 18.93
C GLY A 207 2.01 -9.44 17.55
N CYS A 208 1.55 -8.70 16.54
CA CYS A 208 1.50 -9.18 15.16
C CYS A 208 2.90 -9.55 14.62
N PHE A 209 3.91 -8.70 14.89
CA PHE A 209 5.30 -8.98 14.51
C PHE A 209 5.81 -10.28 15.13
N VAL A 210 5.61 -10.46 16.42
CA VAL A 210 6.00 -11.70 17.13
C VAL A 210 5.28 -12.91 16.51
N PHE A 211 3.99 -12.79 16.19
CA PHE A 211 3.24 -13.85 15.54
C PHE A 211 3.83 -14.21 14.16
N ILE A 212 4.15 -13.22 13.33
CA ILE A 212 4.80 -13.42 12.02
C ILE A 212 6.13 -14.14 12.21
N MET A 213 6.98 -13.68 13.15
CA MET A 213 8.27 -14.28 13.41
C MET A 213 8.17 -15.74 13.87
N LEU A 214 7.25 -16.04 14.79
CA LEU A 214 7.00 -17.40 15.25
C LEU A 214 6.50 -18.30 14.12
N SER A 215 5.59 -17.82 13.29
CA SER A 215 5.11 -18.54 12.11
C SER A 215 6.27 -18.93 11.19
N TYR A 216 7.18 -17.98 10.90
CA TYR A 216 8.35 -18.26 10.07
C TYR A 216 9.39 -19.16 10.72
N VAL A 217 9.59 -19.07 12.02
CA VAL A 217 10.44 -20.03 12.75
C VAL A 217 9.91 -21.47 12.57
N HIS A 218 8.60 -21.67 12.71
CA HIS A 218 7.98 -22.98 12.46
C HIS A 218 8.08 -23.43 11.01
N ILE A 219 7.85 -22.51 10.05
CA ILE A 219 7.98 -22.78 8.62
C ILE A 219 9.42 -23.22 8.32
N PHE A 220 10.45 -22.49 8.75
CA PHE A 220 11.84 -22.84 8.47
C PHE A 220 12.24 -24.16 9.10
N ARG A 221 11.79 -24.45 10.34
CA ARG A 221 12.00 -25.76 10.96
C ARG A 221 11.37 -26.89 10.15
N ALA A 222 10.17 -26.69 9.60
CA ALA A 222 9.52 -27.68 8.74
C ALA A 222 10.26 -27.83 7.40
N LEU A 223 10.68 -26.75 6.77
CA LEU A 223 11.44 -26.74 5.50
C LEU A 223 12.78 -27.49 5.62
N LEU A 224 13.50 -27.31 6.73
CA LEU A 224 14.77 -28.01 6.96
C LEU A 224 14.59 -29.53 7.12
N ARG A 225 13.38 -30.01 7.43
CA ARG A 225 13.05 -31.44 7.52
C ARG A 225 12.67 -32.07 6.18
N ILE A 226 12.48 -31.29 5.11
CA ILE A 226 12.15 -31.80 3.79
C ILE A 226 13.39 -32.45 3.18
N PRO A 227 13.36 -33.77 2.86
CA PRO A 227 14.54 -34.50 2.37
C PRO A 227 14.95 -34.04 0.95
N SER A 228 13.97 -33.65 0.13
CA SER A 228 14.21 -33.22 -1.26
C SER A 228 14.70 -31.78 -1.31
N GLU A 229 15.88 -31.56 -1.87
CA GLU A 229 16.42 -30.23 -2.15
C GLU A 229 15.48 -29.39 -3.02
N GLN A 230 14.92 -30.00 -4.05
CA GLN A 230 14.02 -29.35 -4.98
C GLN A 230 12.70 -28.93 -4.32
N GLY A 231 12.13 -29.79 -3.43
CA GLY A 231 10.95 -29.46 -2.64
C GLY A 231 11.20 -28.33 -1.66
N ARG A 232 12.35 -28.35 -0.97
CA ARG A 232 12.79 -27.30 -0.06
C ARG A 232 12.97 -25.97 -0.78
N HIS A 233 13.65 -25.95 -1.92
CA HIS A 233 13.84 -24.73 -2.71
C HIS A 233 12.51 -24.14 -3.21
N LYS A 234 11.59 -24.96 -3.67
CA LYS A 234 10.24 -24.54 -4.08
C LYS A 234 9.47 -23.91 -2.92
N ALA A 235 9.50 -24.51 -1.73
CA ALA A 235 8.81 -23.96 -0.56
C ALA A 235 9.45 -22.66 -0.07
N PHE A 236 10.77 -22.54 -0.10
CA PHE A 236 11.47 -21.27 0.18
C PHE A 236 11.05 -20.15 -0.79
N SER A 237 10.97 -20.46 -2.08
CA SER A 237 10.62 -19.46 -3.10
C SER A 237 9.22 -18.87 -2.91
N THR A 238 8.29 -19.62 -2.30
CA THR A 238 6.94 -19.11 -1.98
C THR A 238 6.88 -18.24 -0.74
N CYS A 239 7.81 -18.41 0.21
CA CYS A 239 7.87 -17.63 1.44
C CYS A 239 8.63 -16.31 1.28
N LEU A 240 9.62 -16.29 0.39
CA LEU A 240 10.56 -15.18 0.24
C LEU A 240 9.92 -13.85 -0.14
N PRO A 241 8.94 -13.78 -1.06
CA PRO A 241 8.23 -12.55 -1.37
C PRO A 241 7.56 -11.95 -0.14
N HIS A 242 6.83 -12.76 0.61
CA HIS A 242 6.15 -12.28 1.81
C HIS A 242 7.12 -11.78 2.87
N LEU A 243 8.22 -12.49 3.12
CA LEU A 243 9.28 -12.04 4.04
C LEU A 243 9.90 -10.72 3.60
N ALA A 244 10.15 -10.56 2.30
CA ALA A 244 10.70 -9.31 1.76
C ALA A 244 9.75 -8.14 2.00
N VAL A 245 8.45 -8.31 1.73
CA VAL A 245 7.43 -7.28 1.98
C VAL A 245 7.30 -6.96 3.47
N VAL A 246 7.21 -7.98 4.33
CA VAL A 246 7.16 -7.78 5.80
C VAL A 246 8.40 -7.05 6.30
N SER A 247 9.59 -7.44 5.83
CA SER A 247 10.85 -6.80 6.23
C SER A 247 10.90 -5.33 5.78
N LEU A 248 10.42 -5.05 4.57
CA LEU A 248 10.32 -3.68 4.05
C LEU A 248 9.35 -2.86 4.89
N PHE A 249 8.15 -3.37 5.12
CA PHE A 249 7.10 -2.69 5.88
C PHE A 249 7.52 -2.41 7.33
N VAL A 250 7.95 -3.45 8.05
CA VAL A 250 8.38 -3.32 9.46
C VAL A 250 9.64 -2.49 9.57
N GLY A 251 10.62 -2.69 8.68
CA GLY A 251 11.88 -1.96 8.68
C GLY A 251 11.67 -0.46 8.45
N THR A 252 10.90 -0.08 7.44
CA THR A 252 10.62 1.34 7.15
C THR A 252 9.77 1.99 8.25
N GLY A 253 8.73 1.29 8.76
CA GLY A 253 7.88 1.78 9.84
C GLY A 253 8.64 1.92 11.17
N THR A 254 9.47 0.96 11.55
CA THR A 254 10.30 1.01 12.75
C THR A 254 11.32 2.14 12.67
N PHE A 255 12.00 2.28 11.54
CA PHE A 255 12.96 3.34 11.34
C PHE A 255 12.29 4.72 11.39
N ALA A 256 11.08 4.86 10.84
CA ALA A 256 10.30 6.09 10.94
C ALA A 256 9.92 6.45 12.39
N SER A 257 9.68 5.43 13.24
CA SER A 257 9.26 5.59 14.64
C SER A 257 10.43 5.87 15.60
N LEU A 258 11.62 5.37 15.30
CA LEU A 258 12.81 5.46 16.17
C LEU A 258 13.65 6.73 15.95
N LYS A 259 13.14 7.73 15.26
CA LYS A 259 13.87 8.97 14.96
C LYS A 259 14.47 9.61 16.21
N PRO A 260 15.81 9.74 16.33
CA PRO A 260 16.41 10.53 17.39
C PRO A 260 16.08 12.01 17.17
N PRO A 261 15.70 12.75 18.23
CA PRO A 261 15.35 14.18 18.14
C PRO A 261 16.52 15.10 17.75
N SER A 262 17.74 14.57 17.66
CA SER A 262 18.98 15.31 17.45
C SER A 262 19.36 15.53 15.98
N ILE A 263 18.65 14.96 15.00
CA ILE A 263 18.95 15.17 13.59
C ILE A 263 18.06 16.30 13.05
N TYR A 264 18.48 17.54 13.21
CA TYR A 264 17.80 18.76 12.75
C TYR A 264 17.94 19.03 11.23
N CYS A 265 18.35 18.06 10.43
CA CYS A 265 18.35 18.22 8.98
C CYS A 265 16.99 17.85 8.39
N PRO A 266 16.29 18.73 7.64
CA PRO A 266 15.00 18.42 7.01
C PRO A 266 15.06 17.26 6.01
N SER A 267 16.19 17.13 5.31
CA SER A 267 16.41 16.15 4.25
C SER A 267 16.21 14.69 4.69
N PRO A 268 16.77 14.17 5.81
CA PRO A 268 16.53 12.79 6.23
C PRO A 268 15.08 12.50 6.58
N HIS A 269 14.34 13.48 7.11
CA HIS A 269 12.93 13.31 7.46
C HIS A 269 12.04 13.07 6.24
N LEU A 270 12.28 13.83 5.17
CA LEU A 270 11.55 13.68 3.90
C LEU A 270 11.85 12.33 3.23
N VAL A 271 13.13 11.94 3.18
CA VAL A 271 13.54 10.64 2.62
C VAL A 271 12.86 9.50 3.37
N MET A 272 12.82 9.57 4.70
CA MET A 272 12.16 8.55 5.51
C MET A 272 10.67 8.48 5.25
N ALA A 273 10.01 9.63 5.14
CA ALA A 273 8.59 9.69 4.84
C ALA A 273 8.26 9.03 3.49
N VAL A 274 9.07 9.26 2.47
CA VAL A 274 8.97 8.57 1.17
C VAL A 274 9.19 7.06 1.33
N LEU A 275 10.19 6.66 2.10
CA LEU A 275 10.52 5.24 2.28
C LEU A 275 9.36 4.44 2.88
N TYR A 276 8.63 4.95 3.87
CA TYR A 276 7.54 4.17 4.47
C TYR A 276 6.17 4.40 3.82
N SER A 277 5.95 5.51 3.13
CA SER A 277 4.63 5.82 2.55
C SER A 277 4.52 5.50 1.05
N VAL A 278 5.63 5.50 0.33
CA VAL A 278 5.66 5.36 -1.14
C VAL A 278 6.30 4.06 -1.59
N VAL A 279 7.41 3.67 -0.95
CA VAL A 279 8.20 2.51 -1.41
C VAL A 279 7.45 1.18 -1.28
N PRO A 280 6.78 0.83 -0.14
CA PRO A 280 6.07 -0.43 -0.03
C PRO A 280 5.02 -0.61 -1.13
N PRO A 281 4.03 0.30 -1.33
CA PRO A 281 3.01 0.11 -2.36
C PRO A 281 3.55 0.13 -3.81
N ALA A 282 4.72 0.74 -4.04
CA ALA A 282 5.35 0.73 -5.36
C ALA A 282 6.15 -0.55 -5.64
N VAL A 283 6.74 -1.16 -4.61
CA VAL A 283 7.68 -2.28 -4.75
C VAL A 283 7.00 -3.64 -4.51
N ASN A 284 5.94 -3.69 -3.69
CA ASN A 284 5.18 -4.91 -3.42
C ASN A 284 4.80 -5.69 -4.69
N PRO A 285 4.23 -5.06 -5.75
CA PRO A 285 3.90 -5.76 -6.99
C PRO A 285 5.10 -6.42 -7.65
N LEU A 286 6.26 -5.77 -7.63
CA LEU A 286 7.49 -6.31 -8.20
C LEU A 286 7.98 -7.52 -7.40
N ILE A 287 7.98 -7.42 -6.07
CA ILE A 287 8.43 -8.51 -5.19
C ILE A 287 7.59 -9.76 -5.42
N TYR A 288 6.25 -9.63 -5.45
CA TYR A 288 5.36 -10.77 -5.65
C TYR A 288 5.42 -11.32 -7.08
N SER A 289 5.47 -10.45 -8.10
CA SER A 289 5.54 -10.89 -9.50
C SER A 289 6.86 -11.53 -9.85
N MET A 290 8.00 -11.03 -9.36
CA MET A 290 9.32 -11.57 -9.69
C MET A 290 9.56 -13.00 -9.19
N ARG A 291 8.95 -13.39 -8.09
CA ARG A 291 9.18 -14.70 -7.45
C ARG A 291 8.07 -15.72 -7.67
N ASN A 292 6.89 -15.28 -8.11
CA ASN A 292 5.75 -16.14 -8.32
C ASN A 292 5.59 -16.50 -9.81
N GLN A 293 5.94 -17.73 -10.17
CA GLN A 293 5.89 -18.20 -11.56
C GLN A 293 4.45 -18.30 -12.09
N ASP A 294 3.49 -18.68 -11.25
CA ASP A 294 2.09 -18.81 -11.66
C ASP A 294 1.52 -17.42 -12.00
N LEU A 295 1.83 -16.42 -11.19
CA LEU A 295 1.43 -15.03 -11.46
C LEU A 295 2.08 -14.49 -12.74
N LYS A 296 3.39 -14.75 -12.96
CA LYS A 296 4.08 -14.38 -14.21
C LYS A 296 3.42 -15.01 -15.44
N ASN A 297 3.12 -16.30 -15.35
CA ASN A 297 2.49 -17.03 -16.45
C ASN A 297 1.09 -16.50 -16.75
N ALA A 298 0.30 -16.19 -15.71
CA ALA A 298 -1.04 -15.62 -15.84
C ALA A 298 -1.00 -14.21 -16.43
N VAL A 299 -0.08 -13.34 -16.00
CA VAL A 299 0.14 -12.01 -16.62
C VAL A 299 0.49 -12.17 -18.11
N GLY A 300 1.40 -13.10 -18.46
CA GLY A 300 1.74 -13.37 -19.85
C GLY A 300 0.57 -13.88 -20.70
N LYS A 301 -0.35 -14.68 -20.13
CA LYS A 301 -1.59 -15.09 -20.78
C LYS A 301 -2.54 -13.90 -20.98
N LEU A 302 -2.70 -13.06 -19.97
CA LEU A 302 -3.55 -11.87 -20.03
C LEU A 302 -3.11 -10.95 -21.18
N PHE A 303 -1.81 -10.64 -21.29
CA PHE A 303 -1.28 -9.81 -22.38
C PHE A 303 -1.50 -10.42 -23.75
N ARG A 304 -1.34 -11.73 -23.91
CA ARG A 304 -1.63 -12.42 -25.17
C ARG A 304 -3.10 -12.30 -25.55
N SER A 305 -4.00 -12.57 -24.60
CA SER A 305 -5.45 -12.45 -24.83
C SER A 305 -5.85 -11.03 -25.23
N LEU A 306 -5.32 -9.99 -24.57
CA LEU A 306 -5.55 -8.61 -24.91
C LEU A 306 -5.01 -8.29 -26.33
N SER A 307 -3.79 -8.74 -26.66
CA SER A 307 -3.21 -8.55 -27.99
C SER A 307 -4.06 -9.18 -29.10
N ASP A 308 -4.63 -10.36 -28.86
CA ASP A 308 -5.48 -11.05 -29.83
C ASP A 308 -6.83 -10.34 -30.01
N LEU A 309 -7.42 -9.80 -28.93
CA LEU A 309 -8.62 -8.96 -29.00
C LEU A 309 -8.38 -7.69 -29.84
N PHE A 310 -7.29 -6.97 -29.61
CA PHE A 310 -6.96 -5.76 -30.39
C PHE A 310 -6.67 -6.07 -31.87
N LYS A 311 -6.07 -7.21 -32.18
CA LYS A 311 -5.89 -7.64 -33.59
C LYS A 311 -7.22 -7.95 -34.26
N HIS A 312 -8.15 -8.56 -33.53
CA HIS A 312 -9.47 -8.90 -34.08
C HIS A 312 -10.30 -7.62 -34.34
N GLU A 313 -10.30 -6.65 -33.43
CA GLU A 313 -10.98 -5.36 -33.64
C GLU A 313 -10.36 -4.55 -34.78
N SER A 314 -9.04 -4.53 -34.89
CA SER A 314 -8.38 -3.84 -36.02
C SER A 314 -8.70 -4.48 -37.38
N SER A 315 -8.98 -5.78 -37.42
CA SER A 315 -9.42 -6.48 -38.63
C SER A 315 -10.88 -6.14 -39.01
N PHE A 316 -11.74 -5.83 -38.04
CA PHE A 316 -13.13 -5.43 -38.30
C PHE A 316 -13.27 -3.97 -38.75
N SER A 317 -12.35 -3.10 -38.39
CA SER A 317 -12.44 -1.65 -38.73
C SER A 317 -11.98 -1.29 -40.14
N PHE A 318 -11.41 -2.24 -40.89
CA PHE A 318 -10.91 -1.98 -42.26
C PHE A 318 -11.84 -2.44 -43.42
N TYR A 319 -13.04 -2.96 -43.14
CA TYR A 319 -14.01 -3.32 -44.15
C TYR A 319 -15.32 -2.55 -43.94
N PRO A 320 -15.48 -1.35 -44.50
CA PRO A 320 -16.54 -1.08 -45.45
C PRO A 320 -16.35 0.10 -46.46
N PHE A 321 -15.16 0.53 -46.83
CA PHE A 321 -15.04 1.73 -47.70
C PHE A 321 -14.49 1.51 -49.13
N LEU A 322 -14.42 0.29 -49.66
CA LEU A 322 -13.79 0.02 -50.95
C LEU A 322 -14.67 -0.71 -51.98
N HIS A 323 -16.00 -0.71 -51.88
CA HIS A 323 -16.85 -1.10 -53.00
C HIS A 323 -18.01 -0.11 -53.17
N PRO A 324 -17.95 0.79 -54.14
CA PRO A 324 -19.16 1.51 -54.61
C PRO A 324 -20.12 0.49 -55.25
N PRO A 325 -21.45 0.64 -55.05
CA PRO A 325 -22.42 -0.27 -55.65
C PRO A 325 -22.39 -0.14 -57.19
N PRO A 326 -22.61 -1.22 -57.95
CA PRO A 326 -22.64 -1.16 -59.42
C PRO A 326 -23.81 -0.32 -59.89
N LEU A 327 -23.51 0.68 -60.72
CA LEU A 327 -24.48 1.49 -61.42
C LEU A 327 -25.36 0.57 -62.33
N GLY A 328 -26.62 0.43 -61.91
CA GLY A 328 -27.63 -0.23 -62.73
C GLY A 328 -27.76 0.49 -64.04
N ARG A 329 -27.54 -0.23 -65.21
CA ARG A 329 -27.96 0.17 -66.52
C ARG A 329 -29.47 0.02 -66.64
N GLY A 330 -30.17 1.12 -66.78
CA GLY A 330 -31.56 1.13 -67.25
C GLY A 330 -31.69 0.69 -68.73
N ASN A 331 -32.67 -0.09 -68.97
CA ASN A 331 -33.40 -0.15 -70.26
C ASN A 331 -34.82 0.16 -69.89
#